data_ec4d981b99efb9248357760f281df520
#
_entry.id   ec4d981b99efb9248357760f281df520
#
_cell.length_a   1.000
_cell.length_b   1.000
_cell.length_c   1.000
_cell.angle_alpha   90.00
_cell.angle_beta   90.00
_cell.angle_gamma   90.00
#
_symmetry.space_group_name_H-M   'P 1'
#
loop_
_entity.id
_entity.type
_entity.pdbx_description
1 polymer ?
#
loop_
_entity_poly.entity_id
_entity_poly.type
_entity_poly.pdbx_seq_one_letter_code
_entity_poly.pdbx_strand_id
1 'polypeptide(L)'
;MRRRGRPERPDVEESIMPVITDMWPWIALAGIGLFHGVNPAMGWLFAVALGLHRNSQRVMLLSLVPIAIGHAVAVATVLIAVLALGLVVDRGLLARIAAILLIGWALWHALYGHRQHVRVGMQTGMAGLLLWSFLMASAHGAGLMLIPVLFPICAVGTPGTTDDWVTTAALAALGLHTAVMLAAIAIISIAVYNWIGVAFLRRGWINLDLVWIGALLTCGVALLISSP
;
A
#
# COMPACT_ATOMS: atom_id res chain seq x y z
N MET A 1 -37.74 42.25 -29.37
CA MET A 1 -37.85 40.83 -29.01
C MET A 1 -36.47 40.31 -28.70
N ARG A 2 -36.09 40.17 -27.41
CA ARG A 2 -34.82 39.56 -26.98
C ARG A 2 -35.06 38.05 -26.87
N ARG A 3 -34.37 37.26 -27.71
CA ARG A 3 -34.32 35.80 -27.56
C ARG A 3 -33.57 35.50 -26.27
N ARG A 4 -34.27 34.95 -25.27
CA ARG A 4 -33.65 34.35 -24.10
C ARG A 4 -32.93 33.09 -24.57
N GLY A 5 -31.59 33.09 -24.52
CA GLY A 5 -30.79 31.92 -24.72
C GLY A 5 -31.17 30.86 -23.68
N ARG A 6 -31.44 29.64 -24.15
CA ARG A 6 -31.65 28.47 -23.30
C ARG A 6 -30.35 28.23 -22.54
N PRO A 7 -30.37 28.00 -21.22
CA PRO A 7 -29.16 27.57 -20.53
C PRO A 7 -28.74 26.19 -21.10
N GLU A 8 -27.55 26.16 -21.70
CA GLU A 8 -26.90 24.94 -22.11
C GLU A 8 -26.73 24.10 -20.84
N ARG A 9 -27.29 22.88 -20.84
CA ARG A 9 -26.98 21.88 -19.80
C ARG A 9 -25.55 21.43 -20.06
N PRO A 10 -24.67 21.47 -19.08
CA PRO A 10 -23.34 20.88 -19.23
C PRO A 10 -23.53 19.41 -19.59
N ASP A 11 -22.80 18.97 -20.60
CA ASP A 11 -22.84 17.59 -21.03
C ASP A 11 -22.42 16.69 -19.87
N VAL A 12 -23.11 15.55 -19.71
CA VAL A 12 -22.88 14.61 -18.61
C VAL A 12 -21.42 14.13 -18.59
N GLU A 13 -20.79 14.09 -19.74
CA GLU A 13 -19.37 13.74 -19.93
C GLU A 13 -18.44 14.78 -19.32
N GLU A 14 -18.74 16.07 -19.46
CA GLU A 14 -17.97 17.19 -18.88
C GLU A 14 -18.10 17.24 -17.33
N SER A 15 -19.23 16.76 -16.79
CA SER A 15 -19.44 16.66 -15.34
C SER A 15 -18.81 15.43 -14.72
N ILE A 16 -18.62 14.32 -15.45
CA ILE A 16 -18.05 13.08 -14.94
C ILE A 16 -16.51 13.11 -14.96
N MET A 17 -15.90 13.75 -15.95
CA MET A 17 -14.44 13.82 -16.09
C MET A 17 -13.72 14.34 -14.84
N PRO A 18 -14.08 15.49 -14.23
CA PRO A 18 -13.42 15.96 -13.02
C PRO A 18 -13.61 15.03 -11.83
N VAL A 19 -14.77 14.37 -11.70
CA VAL A 19 -15.04 13.41 -10.61
C VAL A 19 -14.14 12.18 -10.72
N ILE A 20 -13.92 11.67 -11.93
CA ILE A 20 -13.01 10.53 -12.16
C ILE A 20 -11.57 10.95 -11.93
N THR A 21 -11.17 12.16 -12.32
CA THR A 21 -9.82 12.68 -12.12
C THR A 21 -9.50 12.84 -10.64
N ASP A 22 -10.48 13.24 -9.83
CA ASP A 22 -10.30 13.38 -8.37
C ASP A 22 -10.35 12.04 -7.63
N MET A 23 -10.96 11.01 -8.21
CA MET A 23 -11.12 9.70 -7.58
C MET A 23 -9.96 8.72 -7.88
N TRP A 24 -9.19 8.93 -8.95
CA TRP A 24 -8.15 7.99 -9.35
C TRP A 24 -7.09 7.71 -8.27
N PRO A 25 -6.64 8.69 -7.46
CA PRO A 25 -5.65 8.39 -6.44
C PRO A 25 -6.19 7.45 -5.35
N TRP A 26 -7.46 7.60 -4.99
CA TRP A 26 -8.14 6.75 -4.01
C TRP A 26 -8.31 5.31 -4.53
N ILE A 27 -8.65 5.17 -5.82
CA ILE A 27 -8.74 3.86 -6.49
C ILE A 27 -7.36 3.22 -6.57
N ALA A 28 -6.32 3.97 -6.94
CA ALA A 28 -4.95 3.48 -6.97
C ALA A 28 -4.47 3.04 -5.58
N LEU A 29 -4.78 3.83 -4.55
CA LEU A 29 -4.47 3.52 -3.15
C LEU A 29 -5.13 2.23 -2.68
N ALA A 30 -6.41 2.03 -3.01
CA ALA A 30 -7.12 0.78 -2.74
C ALA A 30 -6.51 -0.40 -3.52
N GLY A 31 -6.15 -0.19 -4.79
CA GLY A 31 -5.47 -1.19 -5.63
C GLY A 31 -4.11 -1.62 -5.06
N ILE A 32 -3.31 -0.67 -4.57
CA ILE A 32 -2.06 -0.96 -3.89
C ILE A 32 -2.33 -1.73 -2.59
N GLY A 33 -3.37 -1.37 -1.82
CA GLY A 33 -3.79 -2.11 -0.62
C GLY A 33 -4.15 -3.56 -0.94
N LEU A 34 -4.95 -3.77 -1.97
CA LEU A 34 -5.31 -5.11 -2.46
C LEU A 34 -4.06 -5.90 -2.87
N PHE A 35 -3.17 -5.28 -3.65
CA PHE A 35 -1.91 -5.87 -4.08
C PHE A 35 -1.03 -6.31 -2.89
N HIS A 36 -0.92 -5.48 -1.84
CA HIS A 36 -0.23 -5.82 -0.61
C HIS A 36 -0.88 -7.01 0.09
N GLY A 37 -2.21 -7.02 0.20
CA GLY A 37 -2.95 -8.07 0.89
C GLY A 37 -2.88 -9.44 0.21
N VAL A 38 -2.75 -9.49 -1.11
CA VAL A 38 -2.57 -10.75 -1.86
C VAL A 38 -1.19 -11.36 -1.63
N ASN A 39 -0.17 -10.56 -1.33
CA ASN A 39 1.19 -11.04 -1.14
C ASN A 39 1.31 -11.89 0.15
N PRO A 40 1.75 -13.18 0.07
CA PRO A 40 1.89 -14.05 1.23
C PRO A 40 2.84 -13.53 2.31
N ALA A 41 3.87 -12.77 1.91
CA ALA A 41 4.83 -12.19 2.84
C ALA A 41 4.21 -11.09 3.73
N MET A 42 3.05 -10.55 3.34
CA MET A 42 2.36 -9.49 4.09
C MET A 42 1.52 -10.02 5.27
N GLY A 43 1.47 -11.35 5.49
CA GLY A 43 1.00 -11.89 6.77
C GLY A 43 -0.09 -12.96 6.70
N TRP A 44 -0.88 -13.09 5.60
CA TRP A 44 -1.96 -14.08 5.57
C TRP A 44 -1.47 -15.51 5.72
N LEU A 45 -0.28 -15.83 5.20
CA LEU A 45 0.32 -17.15 5.36
C LEU A 45 0.60 -17.48 6.84
N PHE A 46 1.12 -16.51 7.60
CA PHE A 46 1.36 -16.67 9.03
C PHE A 46 0.06 -16.74 9.83
N ALA A 47 -0.94 -15.95 9.45
CA ALA A 47 -2.28 -15.99 10.07
C ALA A 47 -2.89 -17.38 9.93
N VAL A 48 -2.89 -17.95 8.71
CA VAL A 48 -3.36 -19.31 8.43
C VAL A 48 -2.55 -20.36 9.19
N ALA A 49 -1.21 -20.27 9.15
CA ALA A 49 -0.34 -21.22 9.84
C ALA A 49 -0.59 -21.22 11.37
N LEU A 50 -0.76 -20.03 11.97
CA LEU A 50 -1.08 -19.92 13.40
C LEU A 50 -2.47 -20.46 13.72
N GLY A 51 -3.46 -20.19 12.87
CA GLY A 51 -4.83 -20.70 13.01
C GLY A 51 -4.87 -22.23 12.96
N LEU A 52 -4.17 -22.83 12.00
CA LEU A 52 -4.06 -24.29 11.84
C LEU A 52 -3.30 -24.92 13.01
N HIS A 53 -2.20 -24.32 13.45
CA HIS A 53 -1.43 -24.81 14.59
C HIS A 53 -2.25 -24.80 15.89
N ARG A 54 -3.09 -23.79 16.08
CA ARG A 54 -3.98 -23.65 17.24
C ARG A 54 -5.35 -24.27 17.05
N ASN A 55 -5.60 -24.87 15.89
CA ASN A 55 -6.90 -25.44 15.49
C ASN A 55 -8.07 -24.47 15.76
N SER A 56 -7.88 -23.18 15.42
CA SER A 56 -8.83 -22.11 15.74
C SER A 56 -8.84 -21.01 14.70
N GLN A 57 -9.95 -20.90 13.99
CA GLN A 57 -10.20 -19.78 13.06
C GLN A 57 -10.21 -18.43 13.78
N ARG A 58 -10.67 -18.38 15.06
CA ARG A 58 -10.64 -17.17 15.85
C ARG A 58 -9.21 -16.67 16.09
N VAL A 59 -8.27 -17.55 16.36
CA VAL A 59 -6.85 -17.21 16.53
C VAL A 59 -6.27 -16.68 15.22
N MET A 60 -6.62 -17.29 14.08
CA MET A 60 -6.25 -16.81 12.75
C MET A 60 -6.72 -15.36 12.53
N LEU A 61 -8.01 -15.07 12.79
CA LEU A 61 -8.56 -13.72 12.63
C LEU A 61 -7.95 -12.71 13.61
N LEU A 62 -7.73 -13.10 14.86
CA LEU A 62 -7.10 -12.23 15.86
C LEU A 62 -5.65 -11.90 15.50
N SER A 63 -4.95 -12.76 14.76
CA SER A 63 -3.59 -12.50 14.30
C SER A 63 -3.52 -11.37 13.25
N LEU A 64 -4.62 -11.01 12.62
CA LEU A 64 -4.68 -9.89 11.69
C LEU A 64 -4.47 -8.54 12.40
N VAL A 65 -4.78 -8.44 13.69
CA VAL A 65 -4.60 -7.20 14.47
C VAL A 65 -3.12 -6.80 14.57
N PRO A 66 -2.20 -7.65 15.06
CA PRO A 66 -0.78 -7.30 15.07
C PRO A 66 -0.20 -7.11 13.68
N ILE A 67 -0.68 -7.85 12.67
CA ILE A 67 -0.28 -7.65 11.27
C ILE A 67 -0.67 -6.24 10.80
N ALA A 68 -1.91 -5.82 11.07
CA ALA A 68 -2.40 -4.49 10.72
C ALA A 68 -1.57 -3.38 11.39
N ILE A 69 -1.33 -3.50 12.69
CA ILE A 69 -0.58 -2.51 13.45
C ILE A 69 0.86 -2.40 12.92
N GLY A 70 1.55 -3.54 12.74
CA GLY A 70 2.92 -3.55 12.24
C GLY A 70 3.03 -2.90 10.86
N HIS A 71 2.12 -3.24 9.93
CA HIS A 71 2.07 -2.66 8.61
C HIS A 71 1.75 -1.14 8.65
N ALA A 72 0.71 -0.76 9.39
CA ALA A 72 0.32 0.64 9.50
C ALA A 72 1.43 1.52 10.08
N VAL A 73 2.16 1.03 11.09
CA VAL A 73 3.31 1.74 11.66
C VAL A 73 4.42 1.91 10.63
N ALA A 74 4.73 0.87 9.84
CA ALA A 74 5.75 0.98 8.79
C ALA A 74 5.35 2.03 7.73
N VAL A 75 4.12 1.99 7.25
CA VAL A 75 3.62 2.96 6.26
C VAL A 75 3.55 4.37 6.85
N ALA A 76 3.03 4.50 8.08
CA ALA A 76 2.94 5.79 8.78
C ALA A 76 4.32 6.43 8.98
N THR A 77 5.36 5.64 9.27
CA THR A 77 6.73 6.14 9.41
C THR A 77 7.20 6.82 8.11
N VAL A 78 6.97 6.18 6.97
CA VAL A 78 7.33 6.76 5.66
C VAL A 78 6.47 7.99 5.36
N LEU A 79 5.17 7.92 5.63
CA LEU A 79 4.24 9.04 5.41
C LEU A 79 4.64 10.27 6.23
N ILE A 80 4.94 10.10 7.51
CA ILE A 80 5.40 11.18 8.39
C ILE A 80 6.71 11.77 7.87
N ALA A 81 7.65 10.91 7.45
CA ALA A 81 8.91 11.38 6.88
C ALA A 81 8.70 12.22 5.61
N VAL A 82 7.81 11.78 4.71
CA VAL A 82 7.48 12.52 3.47
C VAL A 82 6.81 13.85 3.77
N LEU A 83 5.86 13.87 4.70
CA LEU A 83 5.19 15.11 5.11
C LEU A 83 6.16 16.09 5.77
N ALA A 84 7.01 15.62 6.68
CA ALA A 84 8.02 16.44 7.34
C ALA A 84 9.04 17.02 6.35
N LEU A 85 9.52 16.22 5.40
CA LEU A 85 10.43 16.67 4.34
C LEU A 85 9.74 17.65 3.38
N GLY A 86 8.45 17.47 3.10
CA GLY A 86 7.67 18.37 2.25
C GLY A 86 7.52 19.80 2.81
N LEU A 87 7.78 20.01 4.12
CA LEU A 87 7.83 21.35 4.73
C LEU A 87 9.12 22.11 4.40
N VAL A 88 10.19 21.42 4.03
CA VAL A 88 11.54 21.99 3.88
C VAL A 88 12.05 21.87 2.44
N VAL A 89 11.60 20.86 1.72
CA VAL A 89 12.07 20.48 0.39
C VAL A 89 10.97 20.72 -0.63
N ASP A 90 11.32 21.30 -1.77
CA ASP A 90 10.34 21.47 -2.85
C ASP A 90 9.83 20.13 -3.39
N ARG A 91 8.62 20.15 -3.93
CA ARG A 91 7.91 18.96 -4.39
C ARG A 91 8.66 18.19 -5.48
N GLY A 92 9.29 18.90 -6.40
CA GLY A 92 10.03 18.27 -7.51
C GLY A 92 11.25 17.52 -7.02
N LEU A 93 12.03 18.12 -6.12
CA LEU A 93 13.19 17.48 -5.51
C LEU A 93 12.76 16.28 -4.64
N LEU A 94 11.69 16.41 -3.84
CA LEU A 94 11.16 15.33 -3.02
C LEU A 94 10.69 14.14 -3.88
N ALA A 95 10.00 14.41 -4.99
CA ALA A 95 9.57 13.39 -5.93
C ALA A 95 10.76 12.66 -6.58
N ARG A 96 11.79 13.38 -6.99
CA ARG A 96 13.02 12.78 -7.55
C ARG A 96 13.75 11.91 -6.56
N ILE A 97 13.89 12.37 -5.31
CA ILE A 97 14.50 11.58 -4.24
C ILE A 97 13.70 10.29 -4.02
N ALA A 98 12.37 10.39 -3.89
CA ALA A 98 11.50 9.23 -3.70
C ALA A 98 11.58 8.25 -4.89
N ALA A 99 11.62 8.75 -6.12
CA ALA A 99 11.78 7.94 -7.32
C ALA A 99 13.11 7.18 -7.34
N ILE A 100 14.22 7.87 -7.02
CA ILE A 100 15.55 7.26 -6.95
C ILE A 100 15.58 6.17 -5.87
N LEU A 101 14.97 6.43 -4.70
CA LEU A 101 14.87 5.45 -3.63
C LEU A 101 14.05 4.22 -4.05
N LEU A 102 12.92 4.40 -4.74
CA LEU A 102 12.09 3.30 -5.24
C LEU A 102 12.84 2.45 -6.26
N ILE A 103 13.48 3.08 -7.24
CA ILE A 103 14.25 2.38 -8.27
C ILE A 103 15.46 1.68 -7.65
N GLY A 104 16.20 2.36 -6.78
CA GLY A 104 17.33 1.79 -6.07
C GLY A 104 16.92 0.58 -5.21
N TRP A 105 15.79 0.67 -4.54
CA TRP A 105 15.22 -0.42 -3.75
C TRP A 105 14.79 -1.61 -4.61
N ALA A 106 14.16 -1.34 -5.77
CA ALA A 106 13.80 -2.37 -6.73
C ALA A 106 15.02 -3.10 -7.28
N LEU A 107 16.07 -2.36 -7.64
CA LEU A 107 17.34 -2.93 -8.12
C LEU A 107 18.04 -3.75 -7.03
N TRP A 108 18.06 -3.24 -5.80
CA TRP A 108 18.57 -3.98 -4.64
C TRP A 108 17.83 -5.31 -4.48
N HIS A 109 16.49 -5.30 -4.54
CA HIS A 109 15.67 -6.52 -4.45
C HIS A 109 15.94 -7.48 -5.61
N ALA A 110 16.09 -6.97 -6.82
CA ALA A 110 16.42 -7.78 -8.00
C ALA A 110 17.78 -8.49 -7.88
N LEU A 111 18.77 -7.81 -7.31
CA LEU A 111 20.14 -8.33 -7.23
C LEU A 111 20.38 -9.20 -5.99
N TYR A 112 19.76 -8.87 -4.88
CA TYR A 112 20.08 -9.46 -3.56
C TYR A 112 18.88 -10.10 -2.85
N GLY A 113 17.64 -9.87 -3.27
CA GLY A 113 16.41 -10.35 -2.62
C GLY A 113 16.36 -11.86 -2.42
N HIS A 114 16.89 -12.62 -3.36
CA HIS A 114 16.92 -14.08 -3.31
C HIS A 114 17.84 -14.67 -2.21
N ARG A 115 18.68 -13.87 -1.57
CA ARG A 115 19.64 -14.32 -0.54
C ARG A 115 19.12 -14.16 0.89
N GLN A 116 18.02 -13.47 1.09
CA GLN A 116 17.51 -13.20 2.44
C GLN A 116 16.52 -14.27 2.90
N HIS A 117 17.04 -15.37 3.44
CA HIS A 117 16.24 -16.33 4.20
C HIS A 117 16.05 -15.80 5.61
N VAL A 118 15.00 -15.03 5.84
CA VAL A 118 14.63 -14.63 7.19
C VAL A 118 14.04 -15.85 7.89
N ARG A 119 14.82 -16.46 8.79
CA ARG A 119 14.40 -17.58 9.63
C ARG A 119 13.50 -17.10 10.77
N VAL A 120 12.34 -16.58 10.47
CA VAL A 120 11.30 -16.37 11.50
C VAL A 120 10.51 -17.66 11.58
N GLY A 121 10.68 -18.40 12.69
CA GLY A 121 9.98 -19.65 12.91
C GLY A 121 8.47 -19.47 12.99
N MET A 122 7.69 -20.43 12.53
CA MET A 122 6.21 -20.45 12.57
C MET A 122 5.61 -20.42 14.00
N GLN A 123 6.45 -20.38 15.03
CA GLN A 123 6.05 -20.30 16.45
C GLN A 123 6.05 -18.88 17.02
N THR A 124 6.11 -17.85 16.16
CA THR A 124 6.05 -16.47 16.62
C THR A 124 4.67 -16.17 17.19
N GLY A 125 4.65 -15.69 18.45
CA GLY A 125 3.43 -15.17 19.07
C GLY A 125 2.96 -13.85 18.42
N MET A 126 1.90 -13.24 18.95
CA MET A 126 1.31 -12.01 18.42
C MET A 126 2.32 -10.85 18.29
N ALA A 127 3.25 -10.69 19.25
CA ALA A 127 4.32 -9.69 19.17
C ALA A 127 5.29 -9.96 18.02
N GLY A 128 5.60 -11.23 17.74
CA GLY A 128 6.43 -11.60 16.61
C GLY A 128 5.76 -11.31 15.26
N LEU A 129 4.43 -11.46 15.16
CA LEU A 129 3.67 -11.10 13.97
C LEU A 129 3.68 -9.59 13.71
N LEU A 130 3.56 -8.78 14.76
CA LEU A 130 3.64 -7.33 14.66
C LEU A 130 5.02 -6.92 14.10
N LEU A 131 6.09 -7.41 14.72
CA LEU A 131 7.46 -7.10 14.28
C LEU A 131 7.70 -7.60 12.86
N TRP A 132 7.26 -8.82 12.54
CA TRP A 132 7.37 -9.38 11.20
C TRP A 132 6.67 -8.51 10.16
N SER A 133 5.41 -8.11 10.43
CA SER A 133 4.65 -7.27 9.51
C SER A 133 5.29 -5.90 9.31
N PHE A 134 5.80 -5.29 10.37
CA PHE A 134 6.58 -4.05 10.29
C PHE A 134 7.82 -4.20 9.41
N LEU A 135 8.64 -5.24 9.67
CA LEU A 135 9.87 -5.49 8.93
C LEU A 135 9.59 -5.81 7.46
N MET A 136 8.56 -6.64 7.19
CA MET A 136 8.20 -6.99 5.82
C MET A 136 7.64 -5.79 5.05
N ALA A 137 6.75 -5.00 5.63
CA ALA A 137 6.24 -3.80 5.01
C ALA A 137 7.37 -2.80 4.69
N SER A 138 8.32 -2.64 5.62
CA SER A 138 9.50 -1.80 5.42
C SER A 138 10.42 -2.37 4.33
N ALA A 139 10.74 -3.67 4.39
CA ALA A 139 11.61 -4.35 3.45
C ALA A 139 11.03 -4.41 2.02
N HIS A 140 9.72 -4.42 1.86
CA HIS A 140 9.07 -4.36 0.57
C HIS A 140 8.82 -2.93 0.07
N GLY A 141 9.16 -1.91 0.86
CA GLY A 141 8.94 -0.51 0.48
C GLY A 141 7.45 -0.13 0.39
N ALA A 142 6.60 -0.74 1.23
CA ALA A 142 5.16 -0.52 1.19
C ALA A 142 4.79 0.97 1.30
N GLY A 143 5.41 1.71 2.22
CA GLY A 143 5.22 3.15 2.35
C GLY A 143 5.74 3.95 1.16
N LEU A 144 6.86 3.54 0.57
CA LEU A 144 7.44 4.22 -0.60
C LEU A 144 6.54 4.12 -1.84
N MET A 145 5.87 2.98 -2.03
CA MET A 145 4.94 2.78 -3.16
C MET A 145 3.71 3.68 -3.09
N LEU A 146 3.36 4.19 -1.90
CA LEU A 146 2.23 5.10 -1.76
C LEU A 146 2.57 6.55 -2.15
N ILE A 147 3.85 6.92 -2.18
CA ILE A 147 4.28 8.31 -2.45
C ILE A 147 3.68 8.89 -3.73
N PRO A 148 3.68 8.21 -4.90
CA PRO A 148 3.11 8.76 -6.13
C PRO A 148 1.63 9.13 -5.99
N VAL A 149 0.90 8.35 -5.20
CA VAL A 149 -0.54 8.52 -4.98
C VAL A 149 -0.83 9.52 -3.86
N LEU A 150 0.06 9.62 -2.88
CA LEU A 150 -0.09 10.56 -1.76
C LEU A 150 0.17 12.01 -2.16
N PHE A 151 1.04 12.29 -3.12
CA PHE A 151 1.30 13.65 -3.57
C PHE A 151 0.04 14.40 -4.02
N PRO A 152 -0.82 13.86 -4.90
CA PRO A 152 -2.06 14.52 -5.26
C PRO A 152 -3.08 14.56 -4.10
N ILE A 153 -3.17 13.51 -3.27
CA ILE A 153 -4.14 13.42 -2.17
C ILE A 153 -3.80 14.41 -1.06
N CYS A 154 -2.55 14.43 -0.62
CA CYS A 154 -2.10 15.27 0.50
C CYS A 154 -1.70 16.69 0.07
N ALA A 155 -1.71 17.00 -1.23
CA ALA A 155 -1.25 18.28 -1.78
C ALA A 155 0.13 18.70 -1.22
N VAL A 156 1.03 17.75 -1.00
CA VAL A 156 2.35 17.97 -0.39
C VAL A 156 3.12 19.03 -1.16
N GLY A 157 3.60 20.06 -0.45
CA GLY A 157 4.35 21.16 -1.03
C GLY A 157 3.51 22.14 -1.86
N THR A 158 2.17 22.14 -1.76
CA THR A 158 1.29 23.08 -2.45
C THR A 158 1.01 24.28 -1.53
N PRO A 159 1.32 25.52 -1.94
CA PRO A 159 1.01 26.70 -1.15
C PRO A 159 -0.50 26.85 -0.90
N GLY A 160 -0.89 27.17 0.34
CA GLY A 160 -2.29 27.43 0.70
C GLY A 160 -3.09 26.20 1.20
N THR A 161 -2.50 25.02 1.27
CA THR A 161 -3.12 23.89 1.96
C THR A 161 -2.95 24.03 3.47
N THR A 162 -4.04 23.78 4.23
CA THR A 162 -3.99 23.80 5.69
C THR A 162 -3.39 22.49 6.23
N ASP A 163 -2.65 22.55 7.31
CA ASP A 163 -2.05 21.37 7.98
C ASP A 163 -3.13 20.36 8.38
N ASP A 164 -4.31 20.82 8.79
CA ASP A 164 -5.44 19.97 9.17
C ASP A 164 -5.96 19.14 7.99
N TRP A 165 -6.06 19.74 6.79
CA TRP A 165 -6.48 19.01 5.58
C TRP A 165 -5.47 17.93 5.20
N VAL A 166 -4.18 18.28 5.17
CA VAL A 166 -3.09 17.34 4.83
C VAL A 166 -3.07 16.16 5.80
N THR A 167 -3.21 16.43 7.10
CA THR A 167 -3.24 15.38 8.13
C THR A 167 -4.46 14.48 7.97
N THR A 168 -5.65 15.05 7.73
CA THR A 168 -6.89 14.28 7.55
C THR A 168 -6.81 13.41 6.30
N ALA A 169 -6.33 13.96 5.19
CA ALA A 169 -6.15 13.23 3.93
C ALA A 169 -5.14 12.09 4.08
N ALA A 170 -4.03 12.32 4.79
CA ALA A 170 -3.01 11.33 5.07
C ALA A 170 -3.55 10.16 5.93
N LEU A 171 -4.32 10.48 6.97
CA LEU A 171 -4.95 9.47 7.82
C LEU A 171 -6.01 8.66 7.06
N ALA A 172 -6.82 9.32 6.24
CA ALA A 172 -7.80 8.66 5.39
C ALA A 172 -7.12 7.72 4.38
N ALA A 173 -6.02 8.17 3.76
CA ALA A 173 -5.24 7.38 2.81
C ALA A 173 -4.65 6.14 3.49
N LEU A 174 -4.00 6.31 4.64
CA LEU A 174 -3.46 5.19 5.44
C LEU A 174 -4.58 4.23 5.86
N GLY A 175 -5.71 4.76 6.32
CA GLY A 175 -6.87 3.98 6.74
C GLY A 175 -7.45 3.15 5.60
N LEU A 176 -7.71 3.75 4.44
CA LEU A 176 -8.23 3.07 3.26
C LEU A 176 -7.28 1.96 2.78
N HIS A 177 -6.00 2.30 2.60
CA HIS A 177 -4.97 1.34 2.17
C HIS A 177 -4.91 0.13 3.10
N THR A 178 -4.81 0.38 4.41
CA THR A 178 -4.72 -0.68 5.43
C THR A 178 -6.00 -1.50 5.50
N ALA A 179 -7.18 -0.87 5.41
CA ALA A 179 -8.47 -1.57 5.44
C ALA A 179 -8.63 -2.51 4.24
N VAL A 180 -8.32 -2.06 3.02
CA VAL A 180 -8.39 -2.90 1.81
C VAL A 180 -7.38 -4.04 1.87
N MET A 181 -6.15 -3.76 2.31
CA MET A 181 -5.13 -4.80 2.53
C MET A 181 -5.62 -5.86 3.51
N LEU A 182 -6.15 -5.46 4.67
CA LEU A 182 -6.65 -6.38 5.68
C LEU A 182 -7.86 -7.18 5.20
N ALA A 183 -8.76 -6.56 4.45
CA ALA A 183 -9.89 -7.26 3.83
C ALA A 183 -9.39 -8.36 2.90
N ALA A 184 -8.42 -8.07 2.05
CA ALA A 184 -7.80 -9.07 1.17
C ALA A 184 -7.12 -10.20 1.97
N ILE A 185 -6.31 -9.86 2.98
CA ILE A 185 -5.67 -10.82 3.87
C ILE A 185 -6.73 -11.70 4.55
N ALA A 186 -7.80 -11.13 5.10
CA ALA A 186 -8.86 -11.85 5.80
C ALA A 186 -9.57 -12.82 4.86
N ILE A 187 -9.98 -12.37 3.67
CA ILE A 187 -10.67 -13.19 2.67
C ILE A 187 -9.79 -14.37 2.25
N ILE A 188 -8.52 -14.11 1.92
CA ILE A 188 -7.58 -15.16 1.51
C ILE A 188 -7.33 -16.14 2.67
N SER A 189 -7.13 -15.63 3.89
CA SER A 189 -6.91 -16.46 5.08
C SER A 189 -8.10 -17.39 5.34
N ILE A 190 -9.33 -16.87 5.26
CA ILE A 190 -10.57 -17.66 5.45
C ILE A 190 -10.69 -18.72 4.35
N ALA A 191 -10.45 -18.35 3.09
CA ALA A 191 -10.53 -19.27 1.96
C ALA A 191 -9.49 -20.39 2.08
N VAL A 192 -8.25 -20.06 2.42
CA VAL A 192 -7.17 -21.06 2.57
C VAL A 192 -7.41 -21.94 3.79
N TYR A 193 -7.84 -21.37 4.92
CA TYR A 193 -8.11 -22.12 6.14
C TYR A 193 -9.24 -23.15 5.96
N ASN A 194 -10.36 -22.77 5.31
CA ASN A 194 -11.56 -23.58 5.23
C ASN A 194 -11.57 -24.56 4.04
N TRP A 195 -11.02 -24.16 2.89
CA TRP A 195 -11.25 -24.89 1.63
C TRP A 195 -10.00 -25.44 0.96
N ILE A 196 -8.86 -24.78 1.09
CA ILE A 196 -7.71 -25.06 0.26
C ILE A 196 -6.66 -25.91 1.03
N GLY A 197 -6.52 -25.63 2.32
CA GLY A 197 -5.46 -26.24 3.14
C GLY A 197 -4.05 -25.85 2.68
N VAL A 198 -3.05 -26.18 3.50
CA VAL A 198 -1.63 -25.82 3.24
C VAL A 198 -1.04 -26.57 2.05
N ALA A 199 -1.66 -27.66 1.59
CA ALA A 199 -1.14 -28.51 0.50
C ALA A 199 -1.10 -27.76 -0.85
N PHE A 200 -2.03 -26.83 -1.08
CA PHE A 200 -2.06 -26.01 -2.30
C PHE A 200 -0.86 -25.07 -2.41
N LEU A 201 -0.40 -24.53 -1.30
CA LEU A 201 0.77 -23.62 -1.26
C LEU A 201 2.06 -24.28 -1.74
N ARG A 202 2.09 -25.61 -1.75
CA ARG A 202 3.25 -26.39 -2.25
C ARG A 202 3.27 -26.56 -3.77
N ARG A 203 2.17 -26.26 -4.48
CA ARG A 203 2.02 -26.53 -5.92
C ARG A 203 2.03 -25.30 -6.82
N GLY A 204 1.77 -24.12 -6.31
CA GLY A 204 1.63 -22.89 -7.09
C GLY A 204 2.64 -21.82 -6.70
N TRP A 205 3.88 -21.90 -7.19
CA TRP A 205 4.86 -20.82 -7.04
C TRP A 205 4.71 -19.82 -8.17
N ILE A 206 3.98 -18.71 -7.90
CA ILE A 206 4.12 -17.49 -8.69
C ILE A 206 5.32 -16.74 -8.10
N ASN A 207 6.23 -16.32 -8.95
CA ASN A 207 7.39 -15.53 -8.49
C ASN A 207 6.89 -14.10 -8.16
N LEU A 208 6.37 -13.96 -6.94
CA LEU A 208 5.84 -12.68 -6.44
C LEU A 208 6.93 -11.62 -6.31
N ASP A 209 8.20 -12.01 -6.19
CA ASP A 209 9.33 -11.07 -6.12
C ASP A 209 9.47 -10.28 -7.43
N LEU A 210 9.30 -10.94 -8.59
CA LEU A 210 9.34 -10.26 -9.89
C LEU A 210 8.18 -9.27 -10.05
N VAL A 211 6.98 -9.66 -9.62
CA VAL A 211 5.80 -8.78 -9.65
C VAL A 211 6.03 -7.57 -8.75
N TRP A 212 6.63 -7.79 -7.58
CA TRP A 212 6.96 -6.75 -6.63
C TRP A 212 8.02 -5.77 -7.16
N ILE A 213 9.11 -6.28 -7.71
CA ILE A 213 10.15 -5.47 -8.37
C ILE A 213 9.55 -4.62 -9.49
N GLY A 214 8.70 -5.24 -10.32
CA GLY A 214 7.98 -4.54 -11.38
C GLY A 214 7.11 -3.39 -10.87
N ALA A 215 6.37 -3.61 -9.78
CA ALA A 215 5.54 -2.58 -9.15
C ALA A 215 6.38 -1.41 -8.60
N LEU A 216 7.48 -1.69 -7.89
CA LEU A 216 8.39 -0.67 -7.38
C LEU A 216 9.02 0.17 -8.53
N LEU A 217 9.47 -0.50 -9.60
CA LEU A 217 10.02 0.17 -10.77
C LEU A 217 8.97 1.07 -11.45
N THR A 218 7.75 0.55 -11.62
CA THR A 218 6.66 1.32 -12.23
C THR A 218 6.33 2.56 -11.40
N CYS A 219 6.24 2.44 -10.06
CA CYS A 219 6.02 3.57 -9.17
C CYS A 219 7.17 4.60 -9.24
N GLY A 220 8.42 4.13 -9.24
CA GLY A 220 9.59 5.00 -9.32
C GLY A 220 9.68 5.75 -10.66
N VAL A 221 9.45 5.06 -11.76
CA VAL A 221 9.43 5.67 -13.10
C VAL A 221 8.27 6.66 -13.24
N ALA A 222 7.08 6.31 -12.75
CA ALA A 222 5.93 7.21 -12.78
C ALA A 222 6.22 8.51 -12.02
N LEU A 223 6.89 8.44 -10.86
CA LEU A 223 7.32 9.62 -10.11
C LEU A 223 8.35 10.47 -10.88
N LEU A 224 9.31 9.84 -11.57
CA LEU A 224 10.29 10.59 -12.38
C LEU A 224 9.65 11.36 -13.53
N ILE A 225 8.67 10.72 -14.20
CA ILE A 225 7.97 11.33 -15.34
C ILE A 225 7.01 12.44 -14.87
N SER A 226 6.37 12.26 -13.70
CA SER A 226 5.42 13.22 -13.15
C SER A 226 6.07 14.35 -12.34
N SER A 227 7.38 14.25 -12.05
CA SER A 227 8.09 15.32 -11.35
C SER A 227 8.34 16.50 -12.29
N PRO A 228 7.93 17.73 -11.94
CA PRO A 228 8.18 18.93 -12.71
C PRO A 228 9.66 19.29 -12.75
#